data_a4f5212fa95bcbf4387e974699ca62fa
#
_entry.id   a4f5212fa95bcbf4387e974699ca62fa
#
_cell.length_a   1.000
_cell.length_b   1.000
_cell.length_c   1.000
_cell.angle_alpha   90.00
_cell.angle_beta   90.00
_cell.angle_gamma   90.00
#
_symmetry.space_group_name_H-M   'P 1'
#
loop_
_entity.id
_entity.type
_entity.pdbx_description
1 polymer ?
#
loop_
_entity_poly.entity_id
_entity_poly.type
_entity_poly.pdbx_seq_one_letter_code
_entity_poly.pdbx_strand_id
1 'polypeptide(L)'
;MRLGLSRGKSFSEMMGTLGFSSSIVTQLSLAEVHGNLHLSLGKIEEYLDNLAKVKKKLIEVATYPIILLAFLLLIMLGLRNYLLLQLDSSNIATLVISNLPQIFFGITLLLGLASLTGLIFYRKSKKIQVFSFLARIPFLGVFIQYYLTAYYAREWGNMIGQGLELSQIFQMMQEQGNPLFKEIGHDLSMSLQNGHEFSMVVQDYPFFRRELGLIIEYGEVKSKLGSELEIYAEKTWESFFTRVNRTMNLVQPMVFIFVALLIVLLYAAMLLPMYQNMEVNF
;
A
#
# COMPACT_ATOMS: atom_id res chain seq x y z
N MET A 1 8.01 -23.16 20.05
CA MET A 1 7.49 -24.31 19.27
C MET A 1 7.54 -25.64 20.00
N ARG A 2 8.70 -26.18 20.43
CA ARG A 2 8.82 -27.49 21.10
C ARG A 2 7.86 -27.69 22.28
N LEU A 3 7.72 -26.68 23.15
CA LEU A 3 6.83 -26.71 24.32
C LEU A 3 5.32 -26.61 23.97
N GLY A 4 4.98 -26.06 22.81
CA GLY A 4 3.59 -26.01 22.34
C GLY A 4 3.13 -27.36 21.80
N LEU A 5 3.96 -28.00 20.97
CA LEU A 5 3.70 -29.34 20.43
C LEU A 5 3.56 -30.38 21.54
N SER A 6 4.42 -30.36 22.58
CA SER A 6 4.32 -31.25 23.72
C SER A 6 3.08 -31.05 24.61
N ARG A 7 2.40 -29.89 24.46
CA ARG A 7 1.15 -29.56 25.15
C ARG A 7 -0.09 -29.78 24.28
N GLY A 8 0.07 -30.40 23.10
CA GLY A 8 -1.04 -30.68 22.19
C GLY A 8 -1.64 -29.45 21.48
N LYS A 9 -0.92 -28.32 21.43
CA LYS A 9 -1.37 -27.15 20.66
C LYS A 9 -1.24 -27.44 19.17
N SER A 10 -2.23 -26.99 18.39
CA SER A 10 -2.17 -27.06 16.92
C SER A 10 -1.04 -26.20 16.35
N PHE A 11 -0.56 -26.53 15.17
CA PHE A 11 0.48 -25.74 14.50
C PHE A 11 -0.02 -24.33 14.19
N SER A 12 -1.27 -24.18 13.78
CA SER A 12 -1.94 -22.90 13.53
C SER A 12 -2.00 -22.00 14.77
N GLU A 13 -2.36 -22.55 15.94
CA GLU A 13 -2.34 -21.81 17.21
C GLU A 13 -0.93 -21.31 17.57
N MET A 14 0.09 -22.15 17.33
CA MET A 14 1.48 -21.74 17.58
C MET A 14 1.91 -20.60 16.65
N MET A 15 1.50 -20.63 15.37
CA MET A 15 1.77 -19.53 14.44
C MET A 15 1.06 -18.24 14.85
N GLY A 16 -0.15 -18.31 15.39
CA GLY A 16 -0.85 -17.16 15.99
C GLY A 16 -0.06 -16.54 17.15
N THR A 17 0.54 -17.35 18.03
CA THR A 17 1.38 -16.84 19.14
C THR A 17 2.69 -16.22 18.67
N LEU A 18 3.17 -16.53 17.46
CA LEU A 18 4.36 -15.93 16.83
C LEU A 18 4.06 -14.62 16.10
N GLY A 19 2.80 -14.17 16.09
CA GLY A 19 2.41 -12.88 15.50
C GLY A 19 2.08 -12.95 13.99
N PHE A 20 1.87 -14.14 13.43
CA PHE A 20 1.34 -14.26 12.07
C PHE A 20 -0.09 -13.69 11.99
N SER A 21 -0.47 -13.17 10.83
CA SER A 21 -1.81 -12.61 10.63
C SER A 21 -2.89 -13.66 10.87
N SER A 22 -4.06 -13.21 11.36
CA SER A 22 -5.21 -14.09 11.59
C SER A 22 -5.62 -14.86 10.33
N SER A 23 -5.48 -14.26 9.15
CA SER A 23 -5.71 -14.92 7.86
C SER A 23 -4.78 -16.12 7.64
N ILE A 24 -3.47 -15.96 7.86
CA ILE A 24 -2.51 -17.05 7.75
C ILE A 24 -2.80 -18.15 8.78
N VAL A 25 -3.12 -17.77 10.02
CA VAL A 25 -3.48 -18.72 11.08
C VAL A 25 -4.72 -19.53 10.69
N THR A 26 -5.74 -18.88 10.15
CA THR A 26 -6.97 -19.55 9.68
C THR A 26 -6.68 -20.51 8.53
N GLN A 27 -5.90 -20.08 7.53
CA GLN A 27 -5.50 -20.96 6.42
C GLN A 27 -4.74 -22.21 6.90
N LEU A 28 -3.84 -22.02 7.88
CA LEU A 28 -3.10 -23.14 8.46
C LEU A 28 -4.02 -24.07 9.27
N SER A 29 -4.96 -23.53 10.03
CA SER A 29 -5.95 -24.32 10.77
C SER A 29 -6.79 -25.19 9.83
N LEU A 30 -7.27 -24.60 8.73
CA LEU A 30 -8.02 -25.33 7.71
C LEU A 30 -7.15 -26.41 7.03
N ALA A 31 -5.90 -26.05 6.71
CA ALA A 31 -4.97 -26.99 6.11
C ALA A 31 -4.60 -28.16 7.04
N GLU A 32 -4.56 -27.95 8.35
CA GLU A 32 -4.40 -29.02 9.36
C GLU A 32 -5.59 -29.97 9.32
N VAL A 33 -6.82 -29.45 9.28
CA VAL A 33 -8.04 -30.27 9.24
C VAL A 33 -8.14 -31.09 7.95
N HIS A 34 -7.79 -30.49 6.81
CA HIS A 34 -7.90 -31.13 5.50
C HIS A 34 -6.65 -31.91 5.04
N GLY A 35 -5.59 -31.92 5.84
CA GLY A 35 -4.35 -32.65 5.52
C GLY A 35 -3.48 -32.02 4.43
N ASN A 36 -3.78 -30.77 3.98
CA ASN A 36 -3.09 -30.06 2.89
C ASN A 36 -2.04 -29.07 3.39
N LEU A 37 -1.47 -29.29 4.58
CA LEU A 37 -0.56 -28.37 5.25
C LEU A 37 0.67 -27.99 4.39
N HIS A 38 1.25 -28.97 3.68
CA HIS A 38 2.41 -28.74 2.82
C HIS A 38 2.11 -27.76 1.68
N LEU A 39 0.99 -27.94 1.00
CA LEU A 39 0.57 -27.04 -0.10
C LEU A 39 0.25 -25.62 0.40
N SER A 40 -0.45 -25.53 1.53
CA SER A 40 -0.80 -24.25 2.15
C SER A 40 0.43 -23.49 2.63
N LEU A 41 1.41 -24.18 3.21
CA LEU A 41 2.69 -23.57 3.61
C LEU A 41 3.47 -23.04 2.41
N GLY A 42 3.52 -23.78 1.29
CA GLY A 42 4.17 -23.30 0.07
C GLY A 42 3.51 -22.03 -0.49
N LYS A 43 2.18 -21.97 -0.53
CA LYS A 43 1.45 -20.75 -0.95
C LYS A 43 1.67 -19.56 -0.01
N ILE A 44 1.73 -19.81 1.30
CA ILE A 44 2.01 -18.78 2.31
C ILE A 44 3.45 -18.28 2.18
N GLU A 45 4.41 -19.17 1.98
CA GLU A 45 5.82 -18.83 1.76
C GLU A 45 5.98 -17.91 0.55
N GLU A 46 5.42 -18.28 -0.60
CA GLU A 46 5.45 -17.46 -1.83
C GLU A 46 4.84 -16.08 -1.62
N TYR A 47 3.71 -16.01 -0.94
CA TYR A 47 3.06 -14.75 -0.61
C TYR A 47 3.93 -13.85 0.27
N LEU A 48 4.50 -14.41 1.34
CA LEU A 48 5.35 -13.66 2.26
C LEU A 48 6.64 -13.21 1.60
N ASP A 49 7.23 -14.05 0.74
CA ASP A 49 8.42 -13.71 -0.05
C ASP A 49 8.13 -12.54 -1.03
N ASN A 50 7.00 -12.58 -1.72
CA ASN A 50 6.57 -11.50 -2.58
C ASN A 50 6.35 -10.19 -1.80
N LEU A 51 5.69 -10.22 -0.63
CA LEU A 51 5.55 -9.04 0.23
C LEU A 51 6.90 -8.52 0.72
N ALA A 52 7.82 -9.41 1.11
CA ALA A 52 9.15 -9.03 1.54
C ALA A 52 9.97 -8.37 0.41
N LYS A 53 9.90 -8.91 -0.81
CA LYS A 53 10.52 -8.32 -2.02
C LYS A 53 10.00 -6.91 -2.29
N VAL A 54 8.67 -6.70 -2.19
CA VAL A 54 8.08 -5.37 -2.38
C VAL A 54 8.56 -4.41 -1.30
N LYS A 55 8.49 -4.81 -0.02
CA LYS A 55 8.95 -3.97 1.09
C LYS A 55 10.42 -3.59 0.94
N LYS A 56 11.28 -4.56 0.59
CA LYS A 56 12.70 -4.32 0.34
C LYS A 56 12.89 -3.31 -0.79
N LYS A 57 12.20 -3.50 -1.91
CA LYS A 57 12.32 -2.62 -3.07
C LYS A 57 11.79 -1.21 -2.78
N LEU A 58 10.72 -1.06 -2.01
CA LEU A 58 10.22 0.24 -1.55
C LEU A 58 11.28 0.98 -0.72
N ILE A 59 11.95 0.29 0.20
CA ILE A 59 13.01 0.88 1.02
C ILE A 59 14.20 1.28 0.14
N GLU A 60 14.67 0.40 -0.74
CA GLU A 60 15.79 0.66 -1.65
C GLU A 60 15.56 1.91 -2.50
N VAL A 61 14.39 2.01 -3.12
CA VAL A 61 14.04 3.15 -4.00
C VAL A 61 13.83 4.44 -3.20
N ALA A 62 13.30 4.37 -1.98
CA ALA A 62 13.09 5.54 -1.13
C ALA A 62 14.38 6.05 -0.48
N THR A 63 15.35 5.19 -0.20
CA THR A 63 16.58 5.53 0.52
C THR A 63 17.41 6.56 -0.23
N TYR A 64 17.64 6.37 -1.52
CA TYR A 64 18.46 7.28 -2.33
C TYR A 64 17.88 8.71 -2.39
N PRO A 65 16.61 8.94 -2.76
CA PRO A 65 15.99 10.25 -2.73
C PRO A 65 16.05 10.93 -1.37
N ILE A 66 15.80 10.19 -0.28
CA ILE A 66 15.81 10.73 1.08
C ILE A 66 17.21 11.22 1.45
N ILE A 67 18.27 10.42 1.19
CA ILE A 67 19.66 10.81 1.46
C ILE A 67 20.03 12.05 0.65
N LEU A 68 19.67 12.08 -0.63
CA LEU A 68 20.03 13.17 -1.53
C LEU A 68 19.30 14.48 -1.15
N LEU A 69 18.02 14.41 -0.80
CA LEU A 69 17.27 15.57 -0.31
C LEU A 69 17.79 16.04 1.05
N ALA A 70 18.14 15.12 1.96
CA ALA A 70 18.72 15.48 3.25
C ALA A 70 20.07 16.18 3.09
N PHE A 71 20.93 15.68 2.18
CA PHE A 71 22.22 16.30 1.86
C PHE A 71 22.05 17.69 1.24
N LEU A 72 21.12 17.84 0.31
CA LEU A 72 20.79 19.12 -0.31
C LEU A 72 20.27 20.13 0.73
N LEU A 73 19.38 19.72 1.65
CA LEU A 73 18.91 20.56 2.74
C LEU A 73 20.06 20.99 3.67
N LEU A 74 21.01 20.08 3.97
CA LEU A 74 22.20 20.41 4.77
C LEU A 74 23.06 21.46 4.09
N ILE A 75 23.33 21.33 2.78
CA ILE A 75 24.05 22.33 1.99
C ILE A 75 23.30 23.68 2.02
N MET A 76 21.99 23.68 1.79
CA MET A 76 21.20 24.91 1.81
C MET A 76 21.19 25.59 3.19
N LEU A 77 21.10 24.84 4.29
CA LEU A 77 21.18 25.39 5.64
C LEU A 77 22.57 25.95 5.94
N GLY A 78 23.65 25.29 5.50
CA GLY A 78 25.02 25.77 5.62
C GLY A 78 25.27 27.06 4.82
N LEU A 79 24.78 27.12 3.59
CA LEU A 79 24.90 28.29 2.73
C LEU A 79 23.97 29.45 3.13
N ARG A 80 22.85 29.17 3.78
CA ARG A 80 21.88 30.20 4.17
C ARG A 80 22.53 31.34 4.95
N ASN A 81 23.33 31.04 5.95
CA ASN A 81 23.98 32.06 6.77
C ASN A 81 25.07 32.84 6.03
N TYR A 82 25.68 32.23 4.99
CA TYR A 82 26.72 32.86 4.20
C TYR A 82 26.15 33.70 3.03
N LEU A 83 25.13 33.17 2.35
CA LEU A 83 24.50 33.81 1.17
C LEU A 83 23.55 34.97 1.54
N LEU A 84 22.79 34.86 2.65
CA LEU A 84 21.85 35.91 3.05
C LEU A 84 22.56 37.26 3.41
N LEU A 85 23.85 37.23 3.75
CA LEU A 85 24.67 38.41 4.01
C LEU A 85 25.13 39.09 2.70
N GLN A 86 25.10 38.40 1.57
CA GLN A 86 25.65 38.87 0.29
C GLN A 86 24.61 39.04 -0.83
N LEU A 87 23.38 38.55 -0.63
CA LEU A 87 22.34 38.54 -1.66
C LEU A 87 21.33 39.66 -1.43
N ASP A 88 21.11 40.49 -2.46
CA ASP A 88 20.02 41.43 -2.52
C ASP A 88 18.66 40.72 -2.54
N SER A 89 17.73 41.13 -1.67
CA SER A 89 16.43 40.48 -1.46
C SER A 89 15.44 40.64 -2.62
N SER A 90 15.86 41.26 -3.72
CA SER A 90 14.98 41.61 -4.85
C SER A 90 14.79 40.50 -5.90
N ASN A 91 15.60 39.43 -5.88
CA ASN A 91 15.56 38.40 -6.90
C ASN A 91 14.65 37.20 -6.52
N ILE A 92 13.80 36.75 -7.47
CA ILE A 92 12.89 35.62 -7.32
C ILE A 92 13.65 34.34 -6.89
N ALA A 93 14.86 34.09 -7.44
CA ALA A 93 15.70 32.97 -7.09
C ALA A 93 16.11 33.00 -5.61
N THR A 94 16.48 34.17 -5.09
CA THR A 94 16.85 34.39 -3.68
C THR A 94 15.64 34.16 -2.75
N LEU A 95 14.45 34.67 -3.14
CA LEU A 95 13.21 34.44 -2.38
C LEU A 95 12.84 32.97 -2.32
N VAL A 96 12.96 32.24 -3.43
CA VAL A 96 12.67 30.79 -3.45
C VAL A 96 13.65 30.03 -2.54
N ILE A 97 14.94 30.29 -2.65
CA ILE A 97 15.98 29.59 -1.87
C ILE A 97 15.88 29.92 -0.37
N SER A 98 15.65 31.18 0.00
CA SER A 98 15.52 31.57 1.42
C SER A 98 14.30 30.92 2.10
N ASN A 99 13.22 30.75 1.36
CA ASN A 99 11.97 30.17 1.87
C ASN A 99 11.89 28.63 1.70
N LEU A 100 12.76 28.02 0.89
CA LEU A 100 12.72 26.57 0.63
C LEU A 100 12.76 25.69 1.90
N PRO A 101 13.62 25.94 2.91
CA PRO A 101 13.58 25.19 4.15
C PRO A 101 12.25 25.33 4.89
N GLN A 102 11.66 26.54 4.90
CA GLN A 102 10.37 26.80 5.55
C GLN A 102 9.23 26.10 4.81
N ILE A 103 9.24 26.12 3.48
CA ILE A 103 8.29 25.41 2.63
C ILE A 103 8.40 23.90 2.89
N PHE A 104 9.62 23.37 2.97
CA PHE A 104 9.83 21.95 3.27
C PHE A 104 9.31 21.55 4.65
N PHE A 105 9.60 22.33 5.69
CA PHE A 105 9.05 22.13 7.03
C PHE A 105 7.53 22.26 7.05
N GLY A 106 6.98 23.24 6.34
CA GLY A 106 5.53 23.42 6.20
C GLY A 106 4.84 22.25 5.53
N ILE A 107 5.40 21.73 4.43
CA ILE A 107 4.88 20.54 3.74
C ILE A 107 4.98 19.31 4.66
N THR A 108 6.10 19.10 5.35
CA THR A 108 6.29 17.97 6.27
C THR A 108 5.30 18.04 7.43
N LEU A 109 5.08 19.22 8.01
CA LEU A 109 4.10 19.43 9.07
C LEU A 109 2.67 19.16 8.57
N LEU A 110 2.33 19.65 7.37
CA LEU A 110 1.01 19.46 6.77
C LEU A 110 0.75 17.99 6.47
N LEU A 111 1.74 17.26 5.94
CA LEU A 111 1.66 15.81 5.73
C LEU A 111 1.53 15.06 7.06
N GLY A 112 2.25 15.48 8.10
CA GLY A 112 2.14 14.95 9.46
C GLY A 112 0.73 15.14 10.03
N LEU A 113 0.16 16.34 9.94
CA LEU A 113 -1.21 16.63 10.37
C LEU A 113 -2.25 15.86 9.55
N ALA A 114 -2.07 15.78 8.23
CA ALA A 114 -2.95 15.00 7.35
C ALA A 114 -2.91 13.50 7.68
N SER A 115 -1.72 12.97 8.03
CA SER A 115 -1.59 11.57 8.47
C SER A 115 -2.28 11.32 9.81
N LEU A 116 -2.15 12.23 10.77
CA LEU A 116 -2.81 12.14 12.09
C LEU A 116 -4.33 12.21 11.96
N THR A 117 -4.85 13.16 11.19
CA THR A 117 -6.29 13.27 10.93
C THR A 117 -6.82 12.07 10.18
N GLY A 118 -6.06 11.55 9.20
CA GLY A 118 -6.34 10.32 8.49
C GLY A 118 -6.42 9.10 9.41
N LEU A 119 -5.49 8.96 10.37
CA LEU A 119 -5.49 7.88 11.37
C LEU A 119 -6.70 7.96 12.32
N ILE A 120 -7.09 9.17 12.75
CA ILE A 120 -8.26 9.37 13.61
C ILE A 120 -9.55 9.00 12.84
N PHE A 121 -9.64 9.45 11.60
CA PHE A 121 -10.77 9.12 10.71
C PHE A 121 -10.84 7.61 10.43
N TYR A 122 -9.70 6.97 10.14
CA TYR A 122 -9.60 5.52 9.97
C TYR A 122 -10.09 4.75 11.19
N ARG A 123 -9.77 5.21 12.41
CA ARG A 123 -10.22 4.53 13.65
C ARG A 123 -11.72 4.65 13.89
N LYS A 124 -12.34 5.78 13.56
CA LYS A 124 -13.76 6.07 13.83
C LYS A 124 -14.73 5.63 12.74
N SER A 125 -14.30 5.53 11.49
CA SER A 125 -15.16 5.25 10.34
C SER A 125 -15.23 3.76 10.01
N LYS A 126 -16.35 3.35 9.37
CA LYS A 126 -16.49 2.02 8.77
C LYS A 126 -15.41 1.82 7.72
N LYS A 127 -14.73 0.67 7.75
CA LYS A 127 -13.58 0.40 6.87
C LYS A 127 -13.99 0.31 5.40
N ILE A 128 -15.16 -0.24 5.11
CA ILE A 128 -15.72 -0.25 3.74
C ILE A 128 -15.78 1.16 3.17
N GLN A 129 -16.26 2.16 3.94
CA GLN A 129 -16.35 3.54 3.46
C GLN A 129 -14.98 4.18 3.26
N VAL A 130 -14.04 3.93 4.18
CA VAL A 130 -12.66 4.44 4.07
C VAL A 130 -11.98 3.90 2.82
N PHE A 131 -12.03 2.59 2.59
CA PHE A 131 -11.40 1.97 1.43
C PHE A 131 -12.13 2.33 0.12
N SER A 132 -13.45 2.51 0.16
CA SER A 132 -14.22 3.03 -0.99
C SER A 132 -13.81 4.45 -1.36
N PHE A 133 -13.54 5.32 -0.38
CA PHE A 133 -13.01 6.65 -0.62
C PHE A 133 -11.59 6.61 -1.16
N LEU A 134 -10.69 5.85 -0.53
CA LEU A 134 -9.31 5.70 -0.95
C LEU A 134 -9.18 5.11 -2.37
N ALA A 135 -10.07 4.19 -2.74
CA ALA A 135 -10.08 3.60 -4.07
C ALA A 135 -10.48 4.59 -5.18
N ARG A 136 -11.11 5.73 -4.84
CA ARG A 136 -11.47 6.80 -5.78
C ARG A 136 -10.34 7.82 -5.99
N ILE A 137 -9.32 7.82 -5.14
CA ILE A 137 -8.19 8.75 -5.27
C ILE A 137 -7.39 8.37 -6.53
N PRO A 138 -7.17 9.30 -7.47
CA PRO A 138 -6.35 9.02 -8.64
C PRO A 138 -4.94 8.59 -8.20
N PHE A 139 -4.35 7.63 -8.90
CA PHE A 139 -3.07 7.01 -8.63
C PHE A 139 -3.08 6.01 -7.46
N LEU A 140 -3.44 6.40 -6.23
CA LEU A 140 -3.48 5.50 -5.06
C LEU A 140 -4.59 4.44 -5.18
N GLY A 141 -5.76 4.83 -5.71
CA GLY A 141 -6.91 3.93 -5.83
C GLY A 141 -6.62 2.69 -6.65
N VAL A 142 -5.85 2.84 -7.72
CA VAL A 142 -5.46 1.70 -8.58
C VAL A 142 -4.68 0.65 -7.79
N PHE A 143 -3.71 1.08 -6.95
CA PHE A 143 -2.93 0.14 -6.12
C PHE A 143 -3.81 -0.54 -5.08
N ILE A 144 -4.72 0.21 -4.45
CA ILE A 144 -5.66 -0.34 -3.46
C ILE A 144 -6.57 -1.37 -4.10
N GLN A 145 -7.11 -1.07 -5.28
CA GLN A 145 -7.97 -2.00 -6.02
C GLN A 145 -7.23 -3.29 -6.36
N TYR A 146 -6.02 -3.22 -6.93
CA TYR A 146 -5.24 -4.41 -7.26
C TYR A 146 -4.90 -5.23 -6.01
N TYR A 147 -4.42 -4.55 -4.95
CA TYR A 147 -4.05 -5.19 -3.69
C TYR A 147 -5.22 -5.91 -3.04
N LEU A 148 -6.35 -5.20 -2.82
CA LEU A 148 -7.52 -5.79 -2.17
C LEU A 148 -8.16 -6.88 -3.02
N THR A 149 -8.27 -6.68 -4.32
CA THR A 149 -8.80 -7.70 -5.23
C THR A 149 -7.96 -8.98 -5.19
N ALA A 150 -6.65 -8.87 -5.30
CA ALA A 150 -5.76 -10.03 -5.25
C ALA A 150 -5.81 -10.73 -3.88
N TYR A 151 -5.84 -9.93 -2.79
CA TYR A 151 -5.93 -10.45 -1.43
C TYR A 151 -7.23 -11.23 -1.21
N TYR A 152 -8.39 -10.62 -1.50
CA TYR A 152 -9.69 -11.26 -1.27
C TYR A 152 -9.95 -12.43 -2.21
N ALA A 153 -9.59 -12.31 -3.48
CA ALA A 153 -9.69 -13.43 -4.43
C ALA A 153 -8.89 -14.64 -3.96
N ARG A 154 -7.68 -14.43 -3.42
CA ARG A 154 -6.86 -15.50 -2.86
C ARG A 154 -7.48 -16.11 -1.60
N GLU A 155 -7.93 -15.28 -0.66
CA GLU A 155 -8.52 -15.77 0.59
C GLU A 155 -9.79 -16.58 0.30
N TRP A 156 -10.70 -16.04 -0.52
CA TRP A 156 -11.92 -16.74 -0.90
C TRP A 156 -11.61 -18.00 -1.73
N GLY A 157 -10.71 -17.90 -2.72
CA GLY A 157 -10.30 -19.03 -3.55
C GLY A 157 -9.75 -20.21 -2.72
N ASN A 158 -8.85 -19.90 -1.77
CA ASN A 158 -8.30 -20.91 -0.86
C ASN A 158 -9.37 -21.56 0.03
N MET A 159 -10.28 -20.78 0.61
CA MET A 159 -11.34 -21.30 1.48
C MET A 159 -12.36 -22.14 0.70
N ILE A 160 -12.79 -21.66 -0.47
CA ILE A 160 -13.71 -22.42 -1.35
C ILE A 160 -13.03 -23.66 -1.91
N GLY A 161 -11.76 -23.57 -2.30
CA GLY A 161 -10.97 -24.72 -2.79
C GLY A 161 -10.75 -25.80 -1.74
N GLN A 162 -10.89 -25.49 -0.45
CA GLN A 162 -10.89 -26.43 0.67
C GLN A 162 -12.29 -26.99 0.99
N GLY A 163 -13.32 -26.63 0.22
CA GLY A 163 -14.66 -27.15 0.36
C GLY A 163 -15.55 -26.41 1.35
N LEU A 164 -15.17 -25.21 1.79
CA LEU A 164 -16.01 -24.38 2.64
C LEU A 164 -17.12 -23.72 1.83
N GLU A 165 -18.32 -23.72 2.40
CA GLU A 165 -19.47 -22.98 1.85
C GLU A 165 -19.31 -21.46 2.06
N LEU A 166 -19.89 -20.63 1.18
CA LEU A 166 -19.84 -19.18 1.28
C LEU A 166 -20.34 -18.65 2.62
N SER A 167 -21.40 -19.26 3.16
CA SER A 167 -21.97 -18.90 4.47
C SER A 167 -20.95 -19.08 5.60
N GLN A 168 -20.21 -20.18 5.59
CA GLN A 168 -19.16 -20.47 6.57
C GLN A 168 -17.98 -19.52 6.41
N ILE A 169 -17.58 -19.23 5.17
CA ILE A 169 -16.50 -18.30 4.87
C ILE A 169 -16.83 -16.90 5.42
N PHE A 170 -18.03 -16.40 5.17
CA PHE A 170 -18.43 -15.07 5.65
C PHE A 170 -18.57 -15.01 7.16
N GLN A 171 -19.00 -16.09 7.82
CA GLN A 171 -18.97 -16.18 9.27
C GLN A 171 -17.54 -16.15 9.81
N MET A 172 -16.63 -16.92 9.25
CA MET A 172 -15.19 -16.90 9.62
C MET A 172 -14.56 -15.53 9.41
N MET A 173 -14.93 -14.82 8.34
CA MET A 173 -14.46 -13.45 8.10
C MET A 173 -14.87 -12.50 9.22
N GLN A 174 -16.07 -12.67 9.81
CA GLN A 174 -16.54 -11.84 10.93
C GLN A 174 -15.79 -12.07 12.23
N GLU A 175 -15.22 -13.24 12.42
CA GLU A 175 -14.46 -13.62 13.62
C GLU A 175 -12.98 -13.17 13.56
N GLN A 176 -12.49 -12.78 12.38
CA GLN A 176 -11.10 -12.38 12.21
C GLN A 176 -10.78 -11.00 12.78
N GLY A 177 -9.51 -10.80 13.17
CA GLY A 177 -9.02 -9.54 13.75
C GLY A 177 -8.91 -8.36 12.77
N ASN A 178 -9.00 -8.59 11.45
CA ASN A 178 -8.94 -7.52 10.45
C ASN A 178 -10.30 -6.81 10.33
N PRO A 179 -10.40 -5.51 10.67
CA PRO A 179 -11.68 -4.81 10.67
C PRO A 179 -12.38 -4.75 9.31
N LEU A 180 -11.63 -4.58 8.21
CA LEU A 180 -12.22 -4.56 6.87
C LEU A 180 -12.75 -5.94 6.48
N PHE A 181 -12.02 -6.99 6.79
CA PHE A 181 -12.43 -8.37 6.52
C PHE A 181 -13.72 -8.72 7.28
N LYS A 182 -13.80 -8.28 8.54
CA LYS A 182 -14.98 -8.43 9.38
C LYS A 182 -16.20 -7.69 8.80
N GLU A 183 -16.02 -6.42 8.41
CA GLU A 183 -17.12 -5.62 7.85
C GLU A 183 -17.62 -6.20 6.52
N ILE A 184 -16.73 -6.63 5.63
CA ILE A 184 -17.10 -7.26 4.35
C ILE A 184 -17.79 -8.60 4.60
N GLY A 185 -17.29 -9.43 5.51
CA GLY A 185 -17.93 -10.71 5.86
C GLY A 185 -19.35 -10.52 6.41
N HIS A 186 -19.56 -9.49 7.22
CA HIS A 186 -20.90 -9.16 7.72
C HIS A 186 -21.84 -8.70 6.60
N ASP A 187 -21.38 -7.79 5.75
CA ASP A 187 -22.16 -7.22 4.64
C ASP A 187 -22.54 -8.30 3.60
N LEU A 188 -21.58 -9.15 3.21
CA LEU A 188 -21.82 -10.28 2.33
C LEU A 188 -22.79 -11.30 2.95
N SER A 189 -22.64 -11.62 4.25
CA SER A 189 -23.55 -12.54 4.93
C SER A 189 -24.98 -12.03 4.92
N MET A 190 -25.19 -10.74 5.20
CA MET A 190 -26.52 -10.12 5.17
C MET A 190 -27.10 -10.06 3.74
N SER A 191 -26.27 -9.75 2.77
CA SER A 191 -26.68 -9.66 1.35
C SER A 191 -27.13 -11.01 0.81
N LEU A 192 -26.41 -12.09 1.11
CA LEU A 192 -26.82 -13.44 0.74
C LEU A 192 -28.13 -13.87 1.40
N GLN A 193 -28.32 -13.55 2.69
CA GLN A 193 -29.59 -13.82 3.40
C GLN A 193 -30.77 -13.10 2.77
N ASN A 194 -30.55 -11.92 2.17
CA ASN A 194 -31.55 -11.15 1.43
C ASN A 194 -31.73 -11.63 -0.02
N GLY A 195 -31.06 -12.70 -0.43
CA GLY A 195 -31.16 -13.29 -1.78
C GLY A 195 -30.35 -12.60 -2.86
N HIS A 196 -29.41 -11.72 -2.49
CA HIS A 196 -28.49 -11.12 -3.47
C HIS A 196 -27.38 -12.11 -3.84
N GLU A 197 -27.01 -12.12 -5.10
CA GLU A 197 -25.89 -12.95 -5.59
C GLU A 197 -24.54 -12.42 -5.13
N PHE A 198 -23.62 -13.32 -4.78
CA PHE A 198 -22.29 -12.97 -4.32
C PHE A 198 -21.51 -12.12 -5.35
N SER A 199 -21.59 -12.49 -6.63
CA SER A 199 -20.97 -11.79 -7.74
C SER A 199 -21.42 -10.32 -7.84
N MET A 200 -22.72 -10.05 -7.67
CA MET A 200 -23.30 -8.70 -7.76
C MET A 200 -22.84 -7.83 -6.59
N VAL A 201 -22.91 -8.35 -5.36
CA VAL A 201 -22.49 -7.58 -4.16
C VAL A 201 -21.01 -7.21 -4.25
N VAL A 202 -20.16 -8.12 -4.73
CA VAL A 202 -18.73 -7.85 -4.89
C VAL A 202 -18.45 -6.76 -5.93
N GLN A 203 -19.27 -6.66 -6.99
CA GLN A 203 -19.13 -5.60 -8.00
C GLN A 203 -19.46 -4.20 -7.46
N ASP A 204 -20.30 -4.11 -6.44
CA ASP A 204 -20.71 -2.84 -5.83
C ASP A 204 -19.60 -2.18 -4.98
N TYR A 205 -18.56 -2.91 -4.60
CA TYR A 205 -17.44 -2.35 -3.85
C TYR A 205 -16.45 -1.60 -4.76
N PRO A 206 -16.29 -0.27 -4.62
CA PRO A 206 -15.39 0.52 -5.48
C PRO A 206 -13.91 0.16 -5.34
N PHE A 207 -13.53 -0.52 -4.24
CA PHE A 207 -12.17 -0.94 -3.96
C PHE A 207 -11.83 -2.32 -4.52
N PHE A 208 -12.79 -3.01 -5.14
CA PHE A 208 -12.52 -4.19 -5.95
C PHE A 208 -12.50 -3.84 -7.44
N ARG A 209 -11.76 -4.62 -8.20
CA ARG A 209 -11.80 -4.56 -9.65
C ARG A 209 -13.08 -5.23 -10.13
N ARG A 210 -13.70 -4.64 -11.15
CA ARG A 210 -14.96 -5.16 -11.72
C ARG A 210 -14.85 -6.61 -12.21
N GLU A 211 -13.67 -6.98 -12.68
CA GLU A 211 -13.39 -8.33 -13.18
C GLU A 211 -13.55 -9.40 -12.09
N LEU A 212 -13.40 -9.05 -10.82
CA LEU A 212 -13.57 -10.00 -9.70
C LEU A 212 -14.99 -10.58 -9.67
N GLY A 213 -16.01 -9.74 -9.80
CA GLY A 213 -17.40 -10.20 -9.86
C GLY A 213 -17.68 -11.10 -11.06
N LEU A 214 -17.11 -10.78 -12.24
CA LEU A 214 -17.22 -11.62 -13.43
C LEU A 214 -16.56 -12.99 -13.25
N ILE A 215 -15.41 -13.04 -12.57
CA ILE A 215 -14.72 -14.32 -12.25
C ILE A 215 -15.53 -15.14 -11.27
N ILE A 216 -16.18 -14.50 -10.29
CA ILE A 216 -17.08 -15.18 -9.35
C ILE A 216 -18.25 -15.81 -10.11
N GLU A 217 -18.96 -15.03 -10.91
CA GLU A 217 -20.09 -15.50 -11.71
C GLU A 217 -19.71 -16.68 -12.63
N TYR A 218 -18.59 -16.53 -13.34
CA TYR A 218 -18.08 -17.58 -14.20
C TYR A 218 -17.68 -18.86 -13.45
N GLY A 219 -17.05 -18.72 -12.30
CA GLY A 219 -16.62 -19.82 -11.45
C GLY A 219 -17.80 -20.57 -10.81
N GLU A 220 -18.85 -19.85 -10.43
CA GLU A 220 -20.11 -20.44 -9.91
C GLU A 220 -20.78 -21.31 -10.97
N VAL A 221 -20.97 -20.77 -12.18
CA VAL A 221 -21.58 -21.50 -13.31
C VAL A 221 -20.81 -22.78 -13.63
N LYS A 222 -19.49 -22.76 -13.53
CA LYS A 222 -18.63 -23.93 -13.82
C LYS A 222 -18.40 -24.86 -12.64
N SER A 223 -18.91 -24.55 -11.45
CA SER A 223 -18.61 -25.28 -10.22
C SER A 223 -17.09 -25.36 -9.92
N LYS A 224 -16.34 -24.31 -10.31
CA LYS A 224 -14.88 -24.20 -10.17
C LYS A 224 -14.45 -22.89 -9.52
N LEU A 225 -15.34 -22.25 -8.76
CA LEU A 225 -15.14 -20.93 -8.19
C LEU A 225 -13.80 -20.79 -7.44
N GLY A 226 -13.44 -21.77 -6.60
CA GLY A 226 -12.18 -21.74 -5.83
C GLY A 226 -10.95 -21.63 -6.74
N SER A 227 -10.85 -22.50 -7.74
CA SER A 227 -9.69 -22.53 -8.66
C SER A 227 -9.62 -21.30 -9.57
N GLU A 228 -10.77 -20.79 -10.06
CA GLU A 228 -10.80 -19.58 -10.89
C GLU A 228 -10.38 -18.34 -10.09
N LEU A 229 -10.79 -18.24 -8.83
CA LEU A 229 -10.36 -17.17 -7.92
C LEU A 229 -8.87 -17.25 -7.58
N GLU A 230 -8.31 -18.43 -7.37
CA GLU A 230 -6.86 -18.61 -7.13
C GLU A 230 -6.05 -18.15 -8.35
N ILE A 231 -6.40 -18.58 -9.56
CA ILE A 231 -5.73 -18.17 -10.80
C ILE A 231 -5.84 -16.66 -11.01
N TYR A 232 -7.03 -16.10 -10.77
CA TYR A 232 -7.24 -14.66 -10.89
C TYR A 232 -6.43 -13.87 -9.85
N ALA A 233 -6.36 -14.36 -8.61
CA ALA A 233 -5.56 -13.76 -7.56
C ALA A 233 -4.08 -13.70 -7.93
N GLU A 234 -3.51 -14.79 -8.43
CA GLU A 234 -2.11 -14.87 -8.87
C GLU A 234 -1.81 -13.82 -9.95
N LYS A 235 -2.60 -13.79 -11.02
CA LYS A 235 -2.45 -12.79 -12.09
C LYS A 235 -2.62 -11.36 -11.62
N THR A 236 -3.52 -11.14 -10.66
CA THR A 236 -3.76 -9.81 -10.10
C THR A 236 -2.59 -9.37 -9.22
N TRP A 237 -1.97 -10.28 -8.46
CA TRP A 237 -0.73 -10.04 -7.72
C TRP A 237 0.44 -9.70 -8.65
N GLU A 238 0.66 -10.46 -9.72
CA GLU A 238 1.69 -10.16 -10.72
C GLU A 238 1.49 -8.76 -11.31
N SER A 239 0.25 -8.40 -11.65
CA SER A 239 -0.11 -7.08 -12.15
C SER A 239 0.14 -5.98 -11.13
N PHE A 240 -0.18 -6.22 -9.85
CA PHE A 240 0.12 -5.31 -8.74
C PHE A 240 1.62 -5.05 -8.63
N PHE A 241 2.44 -6.11 -8.55
CA PHE A 241 3.89 -5.98 -8.43
C PHE A 241 4.54 -5.31 -9.64
N THR A 242 4.07 -5.63 -10.84
CA THR A 242 4.53 -4.96 -12.07
C THR A 242 4.26 -3.46 -12.03
N ARG A 243 3.06 -3.05 -11.60
CA ARG A 243 2.72 -1.62 -11.45
C ARG A 243 3.55 -0.93 -10.38
N VAL A 244 3.72 -1.57 -9.22
CA VAL A 244 4.60 -1.06 -8.16
C VAL A 244 6.01 -0.85 -8.69
N ASN A 245 6.58 -1.84 -9.38
CA ASN A 245 7.92 -1.76 -9.96
C ASN A 245 8.04 -0.63 -10.99
N ARG A 246 7.05 -0.49 -11.89
CA ARG A 246 7.03 0.59 -12.90
C ARG A 246 6.98 1.96 -12.25
N THR A 247 6.14 2.13 -11.23
CA THR A 247 6.02 3.40 -10.49
C THR A 247 7.33 3.74 -9.78
N MET A 248 7.95 2.76 -9.13
CA MET A 248 9.22 2.97 -8.44
C MET A 248 10.35 3.36 -9.40
N ASN A 249 10.38 2.78 -10.59
CA ASN A 249 11.35 3.14 -11.61
C ASN A 249 11.17 4.57 -12.15
N LEU A 250 9.98 5.17 -12.02
CA LEU A 250 9.73 6.57 -12.39
C LEU A 250 10.14 7.56 -11.28
N VAL A 251 10.21 7.14 -10.03
CA VAL A 251 10.59 8.02 -8.91
C VAL A 251 12.00 8.55 -9.10
N GLN A 252 12.94 7.71 -9.50
CA GLN A 252 14.34 8.09 -9.65
C GLN A 252 14.55 9.23 -10.69
N PRO A 253 14.07 9.17 -11.94
CA PRO A 253 14.15 10.28 -12.88
C PRO A 253 13.50 11.56 -12.37
N MET A 254 12.33 11.48 -11.69
CA MET A 254 11.66 12.65 -11.15
C MET A 254 12.51 13.35 -10.08
N VAL A 255 13.15 12.57 -9.20
CA VAL A 255 14.07 13.12 -8.19
C VAL A 255 15.28 13.75 -8.84
N PHE A 256 15.87 13.15 -9.88
CA PHE A 256 16.97 13.76 -10.62
C PHE A 256 16.61 15.11 -11.23
N ILE A 257 15.45 15.20 -11.89
CA ILE A 257 14.95 16.45 -12.47
C ILE A 257 14.76 17.51 -11.38
N PHE A 258 14.15 17.13 -10.25
CA PHE A 258 13.93 18.03 -9.12
C PHE A 258 15.25 18.58 -8.55
N VAL A 259 16.24 17.69 -8.34
CA VAL A 259 17.56 18.08 -7.83
C VAL A 259 18.30 18.96 -8.84
N ALA A 260 18.28 18.60 -10.12
CA ALA A 260 18.91 19.42 -11.16
C ALA A 260 18.32 20.84 -11.19
N LEU A 261 16.98 20.97 -11.07
CA LEU A 261 16.30 22.25 -11.02
C LEU A 261 16.70 23.06 -9.77
N LEU A 262 16.83 22.42 -8.61
CA LEU A 262 17.31 23.08 -7.40
C LEU A 262 18.75 23.58 -7.53
N ILE A 263 19.66 22.78 -8.15
CA ILE A 263 21.04 23.20 -8.40
C ILE A 263 21.06 24.40 -9.34
N VAL A 264 20.29 24.40 -10.43
CA VAL A 264 20.20 25.54 -11.35
C VAL A 264 19.69 26.80 -10.64
N LEU A 265 18.66 26.67 -9.80
CA LEU A 265 18.15 27.80 -9.00
C LEU A 265 19.21 28.35 -8.04
N LEU A 266 20.01 27.47 -7.43
CA LEU A 266 21.08 27.87 -6.51
C LEU A 266 22.18 28.65 -7.26
N TYR A 267 22.60 28.16 -8.42
CA TYR A 267 23.56 28.89 -9.28
C TYR A 267 23.00 30.22 -9.77
N ALA A 268 21.74 30.25 -10.19
CA ALA A 268 21.10 31.48 -10.62
C ALA A 268 21.05 32.53 -9.49
N ALA A 269 20.75 32.11 -8.27
CA ALA A 269 20.75 32.99 -7.11
C ALA A 269 22.13 33.56 -6.77
N MET A 270 23.21 32.81 -7.04
CA MET A 270 24.58 33.26 -6.80
C MET A 270 25.09 34.19 -7.92
N LEU A 271 24.79 33.90 -9.18
CA LEU A 271 25.37 34.59 -10.32
C LEU A 271 24.59 35.87 -10.71
N LEU A 272 23.24 35.86 -10.59
CA LEU A 272 22.43 37.01 -10.97
C LEU A 272 22.83 38.34 -10.27
N PRO A 273 23.08 38.38 -8.95
CA PRO A 273 23.56 39.62 -8.29
C PRO A 273 24.94 40.05 -8.75
N MET A 274 25.84 39.10 -9.07
CA MET A 274 27.17 39.47 -9.61
C MET A 274 27.06 40.19 -10.96
N TYR A 275 26.20 39.71 -11.86
CA TYR A 275 26.00 40.33 -13.16
C TYR A 275 25.32 41.72 -13.04
N GLN A 276 24.31 41.87 -12.17
CA GLN A 276 23.62 43.14 -11.93
C GLN A 276 24.55 44.22 -11.36
N ASN A 277 25.46 43.83 -10.44
CA ASN A 277 26.44 44.77 -9.89
C ASN A 277 27.54 45.14 -10.89
N MET A 278 27.76 44.36 -11.93
CA MET A 278 28.69 44.76 -13.02
C MET A 278 28.06 45.71 -14.01
N GLU A 279 26.74 45.62 -14.27
CA GLU A 279 26.04 46.59 -15.17
C GLU A 279 25.87 47.98 -14.56
N VAL A 280 25.87 48.13 -13.25
CA VAL A 280 25.70 49.41 -12.55
C VAL A 280 27.03 50.23 -12.50
N ASN A 281 28.15 49.62 -12.80
CA ASN A 281 29.48 50.24 -12.76
C ASN A 281 30.05 50.64 -14.16
N PHE A 282 29.19 50.62 -15.19
CA PHE A 282 29.44 51.19 -16.51
C PHE A 282 28.43 52.30 -16.83
#